data_5bec11ffb512879ee4ffde83cf81e3e5
#
_entry.id   5bec11ffb512879ee4ffde83cf81e3e5
#
_cell.length_a   1.000
_cell.length_b   1.000
_cell.length_c   1.000
_cell.angle_alpha   90.00
_cell.angle_beta   90.00
_cell.angle_gamma   90.00
#
_symmetry.space_group_name_H-M   'P 1'
#
loop_
_entity.id
_entity.type
_entity.pdbx_description
1 polymer ?
#
loop_
_entity_poly.entity_id
_entity_poly.type
_entity_poly.pdbx_seq_one_letter_code
_entity_poly.pdbx_strand_id
1 'polypeptide(L)'
;MIFVKLEDLRILATEVPSSTAPEQYALMQERLRNMGLDPDHLYQELEMSHRFVQAHRDISYSNGPQYLHSHSFYEILCCRTNCAVEYLVGSDRFRLQKGDIIVVPPGVSHRPLLPESMAEPYVRDVLWISMEFVDKLRQMFEELDIRHAIPQNLLRTAGTKWEHICDFLQAAVEESNQQAPGWDIVVTGNAIAFLANLQRALQSGDTSPIRAETPDLLEQVLAYIERNLGKRITLADTARYFYVSSSTISHLFQQKMGVSFYLFVTQRRLINAKKLIEERLPMEAVAEQSGFSDYSAFYRAFRKEYGINPRQYRAMQTDNAG
;
A
#
# COMPACT_ATOMS: atom_id res chain seq x y z
N MET A 1 4.58 -23.80 12.30
CA MET A 1 4.02 -22.60 11.68
C MET A 1 4.20 -22.79 10.18
N ILE A 2 3.14 -22.97 9.43
CA ILE A 2 3.21 -23.29 7.99
C ILE A 2 3.34 -21.96 7.28
N PHE A 3 4.42 -21.77 6.51
CA PHE A 3 4.58 -20.66 5.60
C PHE A 3 3.57 -20.82 4.48
N VAL A 4 2.61 -19.92 4.40
CA VAL A 4 1.82 -19.75 3.19
C VAL A 4 2.46 -18.61 2.43
N LYS A 5 3.20 -18.93 1.37
CA LYS A 5 3.68 -17.93 0.43
C LYS A 5 2.46 -17.23 -0.18
N LEU A 6 2.61 -15.96 -0.55
CA LEU A 6 1.55 -15.23 -1.26
C LEU A 6 1.10 -15.97 -2.53
N GLU A 7 2.00 -16.75 -3.16
CA GLU A 7 1.69 -17.68 -4.26
C GLU A 7 0.67 -18.75 -3.85
N ASP A 8 0.78 -19.30 -2.64
CA ASP A 8 -0.16 -20.29 -2.13
C ASP A 8 -1.52 -19.66 -1.79
N LEU A 9 -1.53 -18.41 -1.31
CA LEU A 9 -2.74 -17.61 -1.15
C LEU A 9 -3.34 -17.19 -2.51
N ARG A 10 -2.51 -16.97 -3.53
CA ARG A 10 -2.97 -16.74 -4.91
C ARG A 10 -3.56 -17.99 -5.54
N ILE A 11 -3.03 -19.17 -5.28
CA ILE A 11 -3.63 -20.45 -5.71
C ILE A 11 -5.00 -20.61 -5.05
N LEU A 12 -5.13 -20.26 -3.77
CA LEU A 12 -6.44 -20.20 -3.09
C LEU A 12 -7.33 -19.06 -3.62
N ALA A 13 -6.75 -17.97 -4.06
CA ALA A 13 -7.45 -16.81 -4.64
C ALA A 13 -7.69 -16.91 -6.15
N THR A 14 -6.95 -17.76 -6.90
CA THR A 14 -7.25 -18.04 -8.32
C THR A 14 -8.46 -18.96 -8.49
N GLU A 15 -8.82 -19.72 -7.47
CA GLU A 15 -10.14 -20.37 -7.40
C GLU A 15 -11.26 -19.40 -6.95
N VAL A 16 -10.91 -18.18 -6.50
CA VAL A 16 -11.82 -17.13 -6.08
C VAL A 16 -11.43 -15.86 -6.85
N PRO A 17 -12.24 -15.41 -7.83
CA PRO A 17 -11.95 -14.20 -8.59
C PRO A 17 -11.68 -13.00 -7.66
N SER A 18 -10.83 -12.07 -8.08
CA SER A 18 -10.50 -10.82 -7.36
C SER A 18 -11.71 -9.91 -7.08
N SER A 19 -12.89 -10.27 -7.55
CA SER A 19 -14.20 -9.70 -7.23
C SER A 19 -14.91 -10.56 -6.19
N THR A 20 -14.44 -10.54 -4.95
CA THR A 20 -15.02 -11.41 -3.91
C THR A 20 -16.37 -10.87 -3.44
N ALA A 21 -17.45 -11.57 -3.83
CA ALA A 21 -18.73 -11.44 -3.12
C ALA A 21 -18.54 -11.77 -1.63
N PRO A 22 -19.30 -11.15 -0.70
CA PRO A 22 -19.15 -11.36 0.75
C PRO A 22 -19.11 -12.84 1.18
N GLU A 23 -19.84 -13.70 0.48
CA GLU A 23 -19.89 -15.16 0.71
C GLU A 23 -18.56 -15.87 0.38
N GLN A 24 -17.87 -15.44 -0.68
CA GLN A 24 -16.58 -16.01 -1.08
C GLN A 24 -15.46 -15.57 -0.15
N TYR A 25 -15.55 -14.34 0.38
CA TYR A 25 -14.63 -13.85 1.40
C TYR A 25 -14.77 -14.64 2.72
N ALA A 26 -16.00 -14.90 3.16
CA ALA A 26 -16.26 -15.71 4.34
C ALA A 26 -15.70 -17.14 4.18
N LEU A 27 -15.85 -17.74 3.01
CA LEU A 27 -15.31 -19.07 2.68
C LEU A 27 -13.76 -19.07 2.69
N MET A 28 -13.13 -18.01 2.18
CA MET A 28 -11.68 -17.85 2.23
C MET A 28 -11.18 -17.71 3.68
N GLN A 29 -11.84 -16.92 4.50
CA GLN A 29 -11.51 -16.81 5.93
C GLN A 29 -11.64 -18.13 6.66
N GLU A 30 -12.68 -18.91 6.37
CA GLU A 30 -12.88 -20.22 6.96
C GLU A 30 -11.79 -21.21 6.54
N ARG A 31 -11.39 -21.23 5.28
CA ARG A 31 -10.26 -22.03 4.77
C ARG A 31 -8.95 -21.66 5.46
N LEU A 32 -8.66 -20.35 5.62
CA LEU A 32 -7.47 -19.89 6.33
C LEU A 32 -7.45 -20.35 7.79
N ARG A 33 -8.60 -20.25 8.50
CA ARG A 33 -8.74 -20.75 9.88
C ARG A 33 -8.53 -22.26 9.96
N ASN A 34 -9.05 -23.02 9.00
CA ASN A 34 -8.87 -24.47 8.92
C ASN A 34 -7.40 -24.87 8.66
N MET A 35 -6.60 -23.97 8.06
CA MET A 35 -5.16 -24.13 7.90
C MET A 35 -4.35 -23.67 9.13
N GLY A 36 -5.02 -23.24 10.21
CA GLY A 36 -4.39 -22.74 11.43
C GLY A 36 -3.83 -21.31 11.27
N LEU A 37 -4.27 -20.58 10.24
CA LEU A 37 -3.93 -19.18 10.01
C LEU A 37 -5.06 -18.31 10.57
N ASP A 38 -4.70 -17.25 11.28
CA ASP A 38 -5.66 -16.25 11.74
C ASP A 38 -5.85 -15.19 10.66
N PRO A 39 -6.98 -15.18 9.93
CA PRO A 39 -7.21 -14.24 8.85
C PRO A 39 -7.27 -12.78 9.35
N ASP A 40 -7.60 -12.56 10.62
CA ASP A 40 -7.68 -11.23 11.21
C ASP A 40 -6.30 -10.67 11.60
N HIS A 41 -5.26 -11.49 11.53
CA HIS A 41 -3.87 -11.13 11.83
C HIS A 41 -2.92 -11.30 10.62
N LEU A 42 -3.45 -11.60 9.43
CA LEU A 42 -2.65 -11.66 8.22
C LEU A 42 -2.33 -10.23 7.75
N TYR A 43 -1.11 -9.80 8.04
CA TYR A 43 -0.52 -8.67 7.34
C TYR A 43 -0.26 -9.08 5.90
N GLN A 44 -0.97 -8.48 4.95
CA GLN A 44 -0.70 -8.69 3.53
C GLN A 44 0.44 -7.76 3.12
N GLU A 45 1.64 -8.30 3.04
CA GLU A 45 2.67 -7.67 2.25
C GLU A 45 2.40 -8.00 0.78
N LEU A 46 2.05 -6.98 0.02
CA LEU A 46 1.84 -7.12 -1.41
C LEU A 46 3.21 -7.19 -2.08
N GLU A 47 3.42 -8.23 -2.89
CA GLU A 47 4.62 -8.39 -3.71
C GLU A 47 4.25 -8.36 -5.18
N MET A 48 5.11 -7.75 -6.00
CA MET A 48 4.94 -7.77 -7.45
C MET A 48 5.31 -9.15 -7.99
N SER A 49 4.47 -9.71 -8.86
CA SER A 49 4.78 -10.94 -9.60
C SER A 49 5.61 -10.66 -10.86
N HIS A 50 5.66 -9.41 -11.32
CA HIS A 50 6.44 -8.95 -12.47
C HIS A 50 7.55 -8.02 -12.02
N ARG A 51 8.70 -8.09 -12.67
CA ARG A 51 9.91 -7.37 -12.26
C ARG A 51 9.75 -5.85 -12.29
N PHE A 52 9.07 -5.30 -13.28
CA PHE A 52 9.06 -3.86 -13.53
C PHE A 52 7.71 -3.22 -13.31
N VAL A 53 6.68 -3.76 -13.96
CA VAL A 53 5.34 -3.19 -14.00
C VAL A 53 4.31 -4.28 -13.90
N GLN A 54 3.24 -4.03 -13.17
CA GLN A 54 2.08 -4.90 -13.08
C GLN A 54 0.81 -4.05 -13.08
N ALA A 55 -0.15 -4.38 -13.93
CA ALA A 55 -1.44 -3.71 -14.01
C ALA A 55 -2.57 -4.70 -13.76
N HIS A 56 -3.56 -4.30 -12.96
CA HIS A 56 -4.74 -5.11 -12.67
C HIS A 56 -5.92 -4.23 -12.28
N ARG A 57 -7.12 -4.81 -12.22
CA ARG A 57 -8.33 -4.13 -11.73
C ARG A 57 -8.75 -4.74 -10.41
N ASP A 58 -8.98 -3.87 -9.44
CA ASP A 58 -9.55 -4.23 -8.16
C ASP A 58 -11.01 -3.82 -8.07
N ILE A 59 -11.82 -4.69 -7.46
CA ILE A 59 -13.22 -4.44 -7.17
C ILE A 59 -13.46 -4.72 -5.69
N SER A 60 -13.93 -3.71 -4.96
CA SER A 60 -14.26 -3.85 -3.54
C SER A 60 -15.74 -3.61 -3.32
N TYR A 61 -16.36 -4.50 -2.57
CA TYR A 61 -17.75 -4.40 -2.13
C TYR A 61 -17.79 -3.88 -0.70
N SER A 62 -18.94 -3.35 -0.24
CA SER A 62 -19.12 -2.87 1.11
C SER A 62 -18.78 -3.94 2.16
N ASN A 63 -18.29 -3.50 3.32
CA ASN A 63 -18.02 -4.31 4.52
C ASN A 63 -16.90 -5.36 4.45
N GLY A 64 -16.14 -5.44 3.37
CA GLY A 64 -14.92 -6.23 3.37
C GLY A 64 -13.86 -5.57 4.28
N PRO A 65 -13.21 -6.31 5.19
CA PRO A 65 -12.09 -5.76 5.95
C PRO A 65 -10.99 -5.38 4.96
N GLN A 66 -10.72 -4.08 4.87
CA GLN A 66 -9.60 -3.54 4.12
C GLN A 66 -8.49 -3.26 5.12
N TYR A 67 -7.47 -4.13 5.14
CA TYR A 67 -6.35 -3.97 6.05
C TYR A 67 -5.46 -2.81 5.62
N LEU A 68 -4.94 -2.08 6.60
CA LEU A 68 -3.87 -1.14 6.35
C LEU A 68 -2.64 -1.92 5.92
N HIS A 69 -2.11 -1.59 4.75
CA HIS A 69 -0.94 -2.26 4.20
C HIS A 69 0.07 -1.26 3.64
N SER A 70 1.26 -1.73 3.35
CA SER A 70 2.28 -0.99 2.60
C SER A 70 3.12 -1.98 1.82
N HIS A 71 3.85 -1.50 0.84
CA HIS A 71 4.68 -2.30 -0.06
C HIS A 71 5.95 -1.54 -0.45
N SER A 72 6.90 -2.22 -1.09
CA SER A 72 8.21 -1.66 -1.48
C SER A 72 8.24 -1.03 -2.89
N PHE A 73 7.11 -0.93 -3.57
CA PHE A 73 6.95 -0.39 -4.91
C PHE A 73 6.01 0.82 -4.91
N TYR A 74 5.94 1.55 -6.01
CA TYR A 74 4.90 2.56 -6.24
C TYR A 74 3.59 1.89 -6.62
N GLU A 75 2.50 2.28 -5.99
CA GLU A 75 1.15 1.94 -6.42
C GLU A 75 0.45 3.19 -6.93
N ILE A 76 -0.17 3.08 -8.09
CA ILE A 76 -0.96 4.14 -8.69
C ILE A 76 -2.36 3.60 -8.96
N LEU A 77 -3.37 4.32 -8.49
CA LEU A 77 -4.78 3.93 -8.58
C LEU A 77 -5.53 4.96 -9.41
N CYS A 78 -6.33 4.51 -10.40
CA CYS A 78 -7.34 5.32 -11.06
C CYS A 78 -8.73 4.88 -10.59
N CYS A 79 -9.48 5.77 -9.94
CA CYS A 79 -10.85 5.49 -9.50
C CYS A 79 -11.80 5.45 -10.70
N ARG A 80 -12.57 4.35 -10.85
CA ARG A 80 -13.45 4.11 -12.01
C ARG A 80 -14.94 4.32 -11.72
N THR A 81 -15.30 4.41 -10.43
CA THR A 81 -16.71 4.52 -10.01
C THR A 81 -16.94 5.78 -9.18
N ASN A 82 -18.18 6.31 -9.23
CA ASN A 82 -18.62 7.41 -8.37
C ASN A 82 -19.15 6.86 -7.05
N CYS A 83 -18.23 6.37 -6.21
CA CYS A 83 -18.56 5.83 -4.90
C CYS A 83 -18.16 6.81 -3.80
N ALA A 84 -18.85 6.76 -2.66
CA ALA A 84 -18.53 7.58 -1.49
C ALA A 84 -17.36 6.98 -0.69
N VAL A 85 -16.30 6.54 -1.39
CA VAL A 85 -15.12 5.94 -0.78
C VAL A 85 -14.15 7.04 -0.40
N GLU A 86 -13.63 6.93 0.81
CA GLU A 86 -12.48 7.69 1.25
C GLU A 86 -11.24 6.80 1.15
N TYR A 87 -10.09 7.41 0.93
CA TYR A 87 -8.83 6.69 0.83
C TYR A 87 -7.80 7.31 1.77
N LEU A 88 -7.19 6.47 2.60
CA LEU A 88 -6.13 6.86 3.52
C LEU A 88 -4.77 6.57 2.88
N VAL A 89 -3.89 7.58 2.80
CA VAL A 89 -2.49 7.44 2.37
C VAL A 89 -1.60 8.12 3.41
N GLY A 90 -0.85 7.33 4.16
CA GLY A 90 -0.08 7.85 5.29
C GLY A 90 -1.01 8.46 6.34
N SER A 91 -0.94 9.78 6.51
CA SER A 91 -1.79 10.57 7.39
C SER A 91 -2.88 11.35 6.65
N ASP A 92 -2.91 11.26 5.33
CA ASP A 92 -3.81 12.07 4.50
C ASP A 92 -5.03 11.25 4.11
N ARG A 93 -6.20 11.88 4.20
CA ARG A 93 -7.48 11.28 3.88
C ARG A 93 -8.11 12.04 2.73
N PHE A 94 -8.57 11.29 1.73
CA PHE A 94 -9.11 11.84 0.49
C PHE A 94 -10.47 11.22 0.19
N ARG A 95 -11.44 12.05 -0.12
CA ARG A 95 -12.71 11.59 -0.66
C ARG A 95 -12.60 11.45 -2.18
N LEU A 96 -12.77 10.22 -2.67
CA LEU A 96 -12.56 9.87 -4.06
C LEU A 96 -13.77 10.20 -4.94
N GLN A 97 -13.46 10.54 -6.19
CA GLN A 97 -14.39 10.67 -7.30
C GLN A 97 -13.87 9.87 -8.49
N LYS A 98 -14.75 9.53 -9.41
CA LYS A 98 -14.34 8.90 -10.68
C LYS A 98 -13.35 9.79 -11.42
N GLY A 99 -12.25 9.19 -11.91
CA GLY A 99 -11.16 9.88 -12.57
C GLY A 99 -10.08 10.41 -11.63
N ASP A 100 -10.24 10.26 -10.31
CA ASP A 100 -9.16 10.58 -9.37
C ASP A 100 -8.03 9.56 -9.48
N ILE A 101 -6.80 10.08 -9.46
CA ILE A 101 -5.57 9.30 -9.46
C ILE A 101 -4.91 9.42 -8.09
N ILE A 102 -4.68 8.28 -7.43
CA ILE A 102 -3.90 8.23 -6.19
C ILE A 102 -2.53 7.66 -6.52
N VAL A 103 -1.50 8.25 -5.92
CA VAL A 103 -0.13 7.73 -5.98
C VAL A 103 0.35 7.44 -4.56
N VAL A 104 0.65 6.17 -4.32
CA VAL A 104 1.17 5.69 -3.05
C VAL A 104 2.66 5.39 -3.22
N PRO A 105 3.54 6.14 -2.54
CA PRO A 105 4.97 5.85 -2.55
C PRO A 105 5.32 4.57 -1.77
N PRO A 106 6.47 3.95 -2.07
CA PRO A 106 6.97 2.81 -1.31
C PRO A 106 7.02 3.08 0.20
N GLY A 107 6.58 2.09 0.98
CA GLY A 107 6.61 2.13 2.44
C GLY A 107 5.50 2.99 3.09
N VAL A 108 4.67 3.67 2.32
CA VAL A 108 3.56 4.46 2.85
C VAL A 108 2.36 3.55 3.13
N SER A 109 1.85 3.59 4.36
CA SER A 109 0.64 2.84 4.73
C SER A 109 -0.58 3.46 4.08
N HIS A 110 -1.44 2.62 3.53
CA HIS A 110 -2.65 3.08 2.85
C HIS A 110 -3.75 2.03 2.86
N ARG A 111 -4.99 2.48 2.64
CA ARG A 111 -6.16 1.63 2.42
C ARG A 111 -7.37 2.44 1.96
N PRO A 112 -8.35 1.84 1.26
CA PRO A 112 -9.68 2.42 1.14
C PRO A 112 -10.43 2.35 2.48
N LEU A 113 -11.25 3.36 2.74
CA LEU A 113 -12.22 3.39 3.84
C LEU A 113 -13.60 3.22 3.20
N LEU A 114 -14.08 1.99 3.19
CA LEU A 114 -15.34 1.65 2.55
C LEU A 114 -16.51 1.98 3.48
N PRO A 115 -17.59 2.61 2.99
CA PRO A 115 -18.81 2.80 3.75
C PRO A 115 -19.51 1.47 4.04
N GLU A 116 -20.37 1.44 5.06
CA GLU A 116 -21.12 0.24 5.45
C GLU A 116 -22.02 -0.31 4.33
N SER A 117 -22.51 0.57 3.45
CA SER A 117 -23.26 0.19 2.25
C SER A 117 -22.82 1.05 1.08
N MET A 118 -22.74 0.45 -0.10
CA MET A 118 -22.42 1.12 -1.36
C MET A 118 -23.48 0.75 -2.42
N ALA A 119 -23.93 1.74 -3.19
CA ALA A 119 -24.87 1.51 -4.28
C ALA A 119 -24.22 0.75 -5.47
N GLU A 120 -22.92 0.96 -5.66
CA GLU A 120 -22.10 0.28 -6.65
C GLU A 120 -20.73 -0.08 -6.03
N PRO A 121 -20.05 -1.13 -6.52
CA PRO A 121 -18.73 -1.49 -6.00
C PRO A 121 -17.69 -0.41 -6.30
N TYR A 122 -16.71 -0.29 -5.41
CA TYR A 122 -15.53 0.52 -5.65
C TYR A 122 -14.60 -0.20 -6.64
N VAL A 123 -14.56 0.30 -7.86
CA VAL A 123 -13.70 -0.21 -8.93
C VAL A 123 -12.53 0.74 -9.15
N ARG A 124 -11.33 0.19 -9.23
CA ARG A 124 -10.10 0.93 -9.52
C ARG A 124 -9.18 0.14 -10.43
N ASP A 125 -8.57 0.83 -11.35
CA ASP A 125 -7.44 0.31 -12.11
C ASP A 125 -6.17 0.61 -11.34
N VAL A 126 -5.28 -0.38 -11.21
CA VAL A 126 -4.10 -0.36 -10.37
C VAL A 126 -2.87 -0.60 -11.22
N LEU A 127 -1.84 0.21 -11.00
CA LEU A 127 -0.52 0.08 -11.59
C LEU A 127 0.53 0.00 -10.48
N TRP A 128 1.25 -1.11 -10.41
CA TRP A 128 2.41 -1.29 -9.56
C TRP A 128 3.68 -1.10 -10.36
N ILE A 129 4.61 -0.34 -9.81
CA ILE A 129 5.88 0.00 -10.48
C ILE A 129 7.02 -0.22 -9.49
N SER A 130 7.95 -1.13 -9.86
CA SER A 130 9.11 -1.41 -9.02
C SER A 130 10.07 -0.21 -8.93
N MET A 131 10.79 -0.10 -7.83
CA MET A 131 11.84 0.91 -7.65
C MET A 131 12.94 0.78 -8.70
N GLU A 132 13.28 -0.47 -9.07
CA GLU A 132 14.26 -0.74 -10.14
C GLU A 132 13.83 -0.11 -11.47
N PHE A 133 12.53 -0.21 -11.81
CA PHE A 133 12.03 0.37 -13.05
C PHE A 133 12.00 1.90 -13.01
N VAL A 134 11.64 2.49 -11.88
CA VAL A 134 11.71 3.95 -11.67
C VAL A 134 13.14 4.46 -11.88
N ASP A 135 14.14 3.77 -11.35
CA ASP A 135 15.55 4.13 -11.53
C ASP A 135 16.00 3.99 -12.98
N LYS A 136 15.55 2.95 -13.70
CA LYS A 136 15.83 2.78 -15.13
C LYS A 136 15.18 3.89 -15.96
N LEU A 137 13.93 4.23 -15.69
CA LEU A 137 13.25 5.32 -16.40
C LEU A 137 13.96 6.65 -16.21
N ARG A 138 14.44 6.95 -15.00
CA ARG A 138 15.22 8.16 -14.71
C ARG A 138 16.55 8.20 -15.45
N GLN A 139 17.21 7.05 -15.63
CA GLN A 139 18.44 6.95 -16.41
C GLN A 139 18.19 7.14 -17.91
N MET A 140 17.04 6.68 -18.42
CA MET A 140 16.67 6.79 -19.84
C MET A 140 16.08 8.16 -20.19
N PHE A 141 15.34 8.76 -19.26
CA PHE A 141 14.58 10.00 -19.44
C PHE A 141 14.83 10.91 -18.24
N GLU A 142 15.84 11.80 -18.37
CA GLU A 142 16.27 12.70 -17.28
C GLU A 142 15.12 13.57 -16.71
N GLU A 143 14.15 13.91 -17.59
CA GLU A 143 13.00 14.74 -17.21
C GLU A 143 11.91 13.96 -16.46
N LEU A 144 11.94 12.63 -16.46
CA LEU A 144 10.91 11.80 -15.82
C LEU A 144 11.29 11.50 -14.37
N ASP A 145 10.92 12.38 -13.46
CA ASP A 145 11.18 12.21 -12.01
C ASP A 145 9.89 12.04 -11.20
N ILE A 146 9.44 10.79 -11.09
CA ILE A 146 8.24 10.44 -10.34
C ILE A 146 8.39 10.73 -8.84
N ARG A 147 9.61 10.65 -8.30
CA ARG A 147 9.88 10.80 -6.86
C ARG A 147 9.62 12.22 -6.36
N HIS A 148 9.89 13.20 -7.19
CA HIS A 148 9.75 14.63 -6.86
C HIS A 148 8.53 15.28 -7.51
N ALA A 149 7.96 14.64 -8.54
CA ALA A 149 6.84 15.20 -9.28
C ALA A 149 5.51 15.16 -8.54
N ILE A 150 5.37 14.35 -7.48
CA ILE A 150 4.10 14.11 -6.80
C ILE A 150 4.14 14.72 -5.40
N PRO A 151 3.90 16.02 -5.25
CA PRO A 151 3.86 16.68 -3.94
C PRO A 151 2.60 16.31 -3.13
N GLN A 152 1.60 15.73 -3.78
CA GLN A 152 0.33 15.32 -3.18
C GLN A 152 -0.05 13.93 -3.68
N ASN A 153 -0.55 13.09 -2.76
CA ASN A 153 -0.90 11.71 -3.06
C ASN A 153 -2.15 11.56 -3.95
N LEU A 154 -2.89 12.64 -4.21
CA LEU A 154 -4.12 12.63 -5.02
C LEU A 154 -4.09 13.72 -6.10
N LEU A 155 -4.43 13.32 -7.33
CA LEU A 155 -4.61 14.19 -8.48
C LEU A 155 -6.02 14.02 -9.05
N ARG A 156 -6.77 15.10 -9.20
CA ARG A 156 -8.07 15.12 -9.87
C ARG A 156 -7.93 15.55 -11.31
N THR A 157 -8.23 14.66 -12.24
CA THR A 157 -8.13 14.90 -13.68
C THR A 157 -9.49 15.08 -14.36
N ALA A 158 -10.56 14.64 -13.72
CA ALA A 158 -11.92 14.74 -14.27
C ALA A 158 -12.29 16.19 -14.60
N GLY A 159 -12.83 16.41 -15.81
CA GLY A 159 -13.20 17.74 -16.32
C GLY A 159 -12.02 18.61 -16.73
N THR A 160 -10.80 18.09 -16.74
CA THR A 160 -9.60 18.76 -17.27
C THR A 160 -9.16 18.15 -18.61
N LYS A 161 -8.25 18.79 -19.32
CA LYS A 161 -7.63 18.22 -20.53
C LYS A 161 -6.85 16.91 -20.26
N TRP A 162 -6.62 16.58 -18.98
CA TRP A 162 -5.84 15.43 -18.52
C TRP A 162 -6.71 14.22 -18.13
N GLU A 163 -8.01 14.29 -18.34
CA GLU A 163 -8.94 13.19 -18.01
C GLU A 163 -8.58 11.86 -18.69
N HIS A 164 -8.03 11.96 -19.92
CA HIS A 164 -7.60 10.80 -20.71
C HIS A 164 -6.40 10.02 -20.11
N ILE A 165 -5.73 10.53 -19.08
CA ILE A 165 -4.58 9.83 -18.48
C ILE A 165 -4.98 8.45 -17.95
N CYS A 166 -6.18 8.32 -17.38
CA CYS A 166 -6.69 7.04 -16.90
C CYS A 166 -6.90 5.99 -18.00
N ASP A 167 -6.98 6.39 -19.27
CA ASP A 167 -7.17 5.46 -20.39
C ASP A 167 -5.91 4.62 -20.65
N PHE A 168 -4.73 5.17 -20.41
CA PHE A 168 -3.49 4.40 -20.48
C PHE A 168 -3.45 3.28 -19.44
N LEU A 169 -3.94 3.56 -18.24
CA LEU A 169 -3.98 2.55 -17.18
C LEU A 169 -5.05 1.50 -17.46
N GLN A 170 -6.19 1.91 -17.98
CA GLN A 170 -7.22 0.98 -18.44
C GLN A 170 -6.68 0.04 -19.53
N ALA A 171 -6.01 0.58 -20.55
CA ALA A 171 -5.41 -0.21 -21.62
C ALA A 171 -4.35 -1.19 -21.08
N ALA A 172 -3.52 -0.77 -20.11
CA ALA A 172 -2.57 -1.66 -19.46
C ALA A 172 -3.26 -2.82 -18.72
N VAL A 173 -4.38 -2.55 -18.04
CA VAL A 173 -5.16 -3.59 -17.35
C VAL A 173 -5.82 -4.55 -18.33
N GLU A 174 -6.40 -4.04 -19.41
CA GLU A 174 -7.03 -4.87 -20.45
C GLU A 174 -6.01 -5.81 -21.10
N GLU A 175 -4.83 -5.30 -21.42
CA GLU A 175 -3.74 -6.09 -22.00
C GLU A 175 -3.19 -7.13 -21.01
N SER A 176 -3.03 -6.75 -19.73
CA SER A 176 -2.60 -7.66 -18.67
C SER A 176 -3.60 -8.82 -18.46
N ASN A 177 -4.90 -8.60 -18.69
CA ASN A 177 -5.91 -9.64 -18.59
C ASN A 177 -5.93 -10.58 -19.82
N GLN A 178 -5.65 -10.05 -21.02
CA GLN A 178 -5.68 -10.82 -22.28
C GLN A 178 -4.40 -11.67 -22.45
N GLN A 179 -3.26 -11.16 -22.02
CA GLN A 179 -1.95 -11.81 -22.11
C GLN A 179 -1.60 -12.29 -23.53
N ALA A 180 -1.94 -11.49 -24.54
CA ALA A 180 -1.54 -11.76 -25.92
C ALA A 180 0.02 -11.73 -26.05
N PRO A 181 0.62 -12.36 -27.09
CA PRO A 181 2.08 -12.31 -27.28
C PRO A 181 2.62 -10.88 -27.24
N GLY A 182 3.56 -10.59 -26.32
CA GLY A 182 4.12 -9.24 -26.11
C GLY A 182 3.29 -8.32 -25.22
N TRP A 183 2.29 -8.83 -24.51
CA TRP A 183 1.44 -8.07 -23.60
C TRP A 183 2.23 -7.28 -22.55
N ASP A 184 3.31 -7.83 -22.03
CA ASP A 184 4.19 -7.20 -21.04
C ASP A 184 4.88 -5.93 -21.59
N ILE A 185 5.23 -5.93 -22.89
CA ILE A 185 5.74 -4.76 -23.60
C ILE A 185 4.67 -3.68 -23.69
N VAL A 186 3.44 -4.08 -24.05
CA VAL A 186 2.31 -3.14 -24.20
C VAL A 186 1.92 -2.54 -22.84
N VAL A 187 1.85 -3.37 -21.78
CA VAL A 187 1.62 -2.89 -20.40
C VAL A 187 2.71 -1.90 -19.99
N THR A 188 3.97 -2.21 -20.24
CA THR A 188 5.09 -1.33 -19.92
C THR A 188 5.02 -0.02 -20.71
N GLY A 189 4.71 -0.08 -22.00
CA GLY A 189 4.54 1.11 -22.85
C GLY A 189 3.42 2.03 -22.35
N ASN A 190 2.27 1.47 -21.98
CA ASN A 190 1.16 2.22 -21.39
C ASN A 190 1.54 2.84 -20.04
N ALA A 191 2.29 2.12 -19.19
CA ALA A 191 2.79 2.65 -17.92
C ALA A 191 3.73 3.86 -18.14
N ILE A 192 4.65 3.81 -19.11
CA ILE A 192 5.54 4.94 -19.45
C ILE A 192 4.72 6.13 -19.96
N ALA A 193 3.77 5.90 -20.87
CA ALA A 193 2.90 6.95 -21.39
C ALA A 193 2.05 7.58 -20.28
N PHE A 194 1.49 6.78 -19.38
CA PHE A 194 0.77 7.23 -18.19
C PHE A 194 1.64 8.15 -17.33
N LEU A 195 2.84 7.71 -16.97
CA LEU A 195 3.75 8.47 -16.10
C LEU A 195 4.19 9.79 -16.73
N ALA A 196 4.50 9.79 -18.02
CA ALA A 196 4.85 11.01 -18.75
C ALA A 196 3.71 12.04 -18.78
N ASN A 197 2.47 11.58 -19.00
CA ASN A 197 1.30 12.46 -18.99
C ASN A 197 0.94 12.91 -17.57
N LEU A 198 1.09 12.04 -16.55
CA LEU A 198 0.93 12.40 -15.15
C LEU A 198 1.88 13.54 -14.76
N GLN A 199 3.15 13.44 -15.12
CA GLN A 199 4.13 14.49 -14.86
C GLN A 199 3.78 15.81 -15.55
N ARG A 200 3.36 15.76 -16.81
CA ARG A 200 2.89 16.96 -17.55
C ARG A 200 1.65 17.59 -16.88
N ALA A 201 0.72 16.77 -16.42
CA ALA A 201 -0.46 17.24 -15.69
C ALA A 201 -0.07 17.98 -14.42
N LEU A 202 0.86 17.44 -13.65
CA LEU A 202 1.37 18.06 -12.42
C LEU A 202 2.11 19.38 -12.68
N GLN A 203 2.86 19.47 -13.77
CA GLN A 203 3.60 20.66 -14.15
C GLN A 203 2.71 21.76 -14.76
N SER A 204 1.56 21.39 -15.34
CA SER A 204 0.70 22.36 -16.04
C SER A 204 -0.04 23.33 -15.12
N GLY A 205 -0.22 22.96 -13.84
CA GLY A 205 -1.07 23.71 -12.89
C GLY A 205 -2.58 23.62 -13.16
N ASP A 206 -2.99 22.88 -14.20
CA ASP A 206 -4.41 22.74 -14.59
C ASP A 206 -5.17 21.73 -13.72
N THR A 207 -4.45 21.01 -12.86
CA THR A 207 -5.03 20.03 -11.96
C THR A 207 -5.33 20.72 -10.62
N SER A 208 -6.56 20.61 -10.17
CA SER A 208 -6.93 21.17 -8.86
C SER A 208 -6.23 20.37 -7.75
N PRO A 209 -5.38 21.00 -6.93
CA PRO A 209 -4.86 20.33 -5.76
C PRO A 209 -6.03 20.03 -4.83
N ILE A 210 -6.26 18.76 -4.56
CA ILE A 210 -7.26 18.34 -3.59
C ILE A 210 -6.59 18.46 -2.24
N ARG A 211 -7.06 19.41 -1.44
CA ARG A 211 -6.64 19.49 -0.04
C ARG A 211 -7.18 18.25 0.68
N ALA A 212 -6.29 17.57 1.38
CA ALA A 212 -6.71 16.60 2.37
C ALA A 212 -7.71 17.29 3.33
N GLU A 213 -8.75 16.57 3.71
CA GLU A 213 -9.65 17.07 4.76
C GLU A 213 -8.83 17.35 6.02
N THR A 214 -9.34 18.21 6.90
CA THR A 214 -8.66 18.48 8.18
C THR A 214 -8.44 17.15 8.89
N PRO A 215 -7.18 16.77 9.19
CA PRO A 215 -6.88 15.44 9.68
C PRO A 215 -7.61 15.19 11.01
N ASP A 216 -8.32 14.05 11.06
CA ASP A 216 -8.96 13.61 12.29
C ASP A 216 -7.92 13.13 13.33
N LEU A 217 -8.37 12.79 14.54
CA LEU A 217 -7.46 12.34 15.59
C LEU A 217 -6.63 11.10 15.18
N LEU A 218 -7.23 10.17 14.42
CA LEU A 218 -6.50 8.97 13.97
C LEU A 218 -5.36 9.35 13.03
N GLU A 219 -5.64 10.18 12.05
CA GLU A 219 -4.66 10.65 11.07
C GLU A 219 -3.52 11.41 11.73
N GLN A 220 -3.85 12.26 12.70
CA GLN A 220 -2.84 12.97 13.49
C GLN A 220 -1.96 12.01 14.30
N VAL A 221 -2.55 10.97 14.91
CA VAL A 221 -1.81 9.94 15.65
C VAL A 221 -0.95 9.09 14.71
N LEU A 222 -1.46 8.73 13.52
CA LEU A 222 -0.67 8.00 12.51
C LEU A 222 0.54 8.82 12.06
N ALA A 223 0.35 10.11 11.75
CA ALA A 223 1.44 11.01 11.38
C ALA A 223 2.46 11.19 12.52
N TYR A 224 2.01 11.21 13.77
CA TYR A 224 2.89 11.24 14.94
C TYR A 224 3.73 9.97 15.05
N ILE A 225 3.12 8.79 14.89
CA ILE A 225 3.83 7.50 14.91
C ILE A 225 4.90 7.46 13.82
N GLU A 226 4.55 7.80 12.57
CA GLU A 226 5.48 7.80 11.44
C GLU A 226 6.71 8.68 11.69
N ARG A 227 6.51 9.88 12.19
CA ARG A 227 7.61 10.83 12.50
C ARG A 227 8.48 10.40 13.68
N ASN A 228 8.02 9.47 14.49
CA ASN A 228 8.70 9.06 15.72
C ASN A 228 9.07 7.57 15.75
N LEU A 229 8.98 6.82 14.63
CA LEU A 229 9.20 5.36 14.60
C LEU A 229 10.50 4.91 15.25
N GLY A 230 11.60 5.64 15.02
CA GLY A 230 12.91 5.36 15.62
C GLY A 230 13.02 5.71 17.11
N LYS A 231 11.98 6.32 17.72
CA LYS A 231 11.97 6.71 19.12
C LYS A 231 11.06 5.79 19.95
N ARG A 232 11.16 5.92 21.29
CA ARG A 232 10.18 5.25 22.16
C ARG A 232 8.80 5.85 21.98
N ILE A 233 7.85 5.03 21.51
CA ILE A 233 6.42 5.39 21.40
C ILE A 233 5.63 4.54 22.39
N THR A 234 4.89 5.20 23.29
CA THR A 234 3.95 4.52 24.19
C THR A 234 2.55 5.07 24.00
N LEU A 235 1.55 4.24 24.27
CA LEU A 235 0.15 4.65 24.23
C LEU A 235 -0.13 5.83 25.17
N ALA A 236 0.47 5.80 26.36
CA ALA A 236 0.31 6.86 27.37
C ALA A 236 0.93 8.20 26.94
N ASP A 237 2.14 8.18 26.37
CA ASP A 237 2.80 9.39 25.89
C ASP A 237 2.07 9.97 24.67
N THR A 238 1.60 9.10 23.76
CA THR A 238 0.79 9.52 22.60
C THR A 238 -0.52 10.15 23.05
N ALA A 239 -1.22 9.51 23.99
CA ALA A 239 -2.46 10.06 24.55
C ALA A 239 -2.27 11.44 25.21
N ARG A 240 -1.18 11.60 25.96
CA ARG A 240 -0.80 12.87 26.57
C ARG A 240 -0.50 13.95 25.52
N TYR A 241 0.20 13.58 24.43
CA TYR A 241 0.54 14.51 23.36
C TYR A 241 -0.71 15.07 22.66
N PHE A 242 -1.74 14.24 22.47
CA PHE A 242 -3.00 14.65 21.83
C PHE A 242 -4.09 15.11 22.81
N TYR A 243 -3.79 15.23 24.11
CA TYR A 243 -4.75 15.65 25.14
C TYR A 243 -6.00 14.76 25.23
N VAL A 244 -5.83 13.45 25.01
CA VAL A 244 -6.91 12.46 25.10
C VAL A 244 -6.53 11.34 26.08
N SER A 245 -7.50 10.46 26.41
CA SER A 245 -7.20 9.28 27.22
C SER A 245 -6.52 8.16 26.42
N SER A 246 -5.74 7.30 27.08
CA SER A 246 -5.19 6.10 26.45
C SER A 246 -6.28 5.19 25.91
N SER A 247 -7.43 5.11 26.58
CA SER A 247 -8.58 4.34 26.11
C SER A 247 -9.15 4.90 24.81
N THR A 248 -9.18 6.23 24.64
CA THR A 248 -9.61 6.88 23.38
C THR A 248 -8.76 6.41 22.19
N ILE A 249 -7.41 6.47 22.32
CA ILE A 249 -6.53 6.01 21.25
C ILE A 249 -6.66 4.49 21.03
N SER A 250 -6.68 3.71 22.10
CA SER A 250 -6.82 2.26 22.00
C SER A 250 -8.10 1.86 21.28
N HIS A 251 -9.22 2.50 21.60
CA HIS A 251 -10.53 2.25 20.99
C HIS A 251 -10.55 2.71 19.52
N LEU A 252 -9.94 3.86 19.24
CA LEU A 252 -9.80 4.40 17.88
C LEU A 252 -9.05 3.42 16.97
N PHE A 253 -7.92 2.87 17.42
CA PHE A 253 -7.17 1.86 16.67
C PHE A 253 -7.98 0.59 16.48
N GLN A 254 -8.62 0.08 17.53
CA GLN A 254 -9.42 -1.13 17.43
C GLN A 254 -10.60 -0.98 16.46
N GLN A 255 -11.33 0.14 16.53
CA GLN A 255 -12.51 0.37 15.70
C GLN A 255 -12.16 0.74 14.25
N LYS A 256 -11.18 1.65 14.07
CA LYS A 256 -10.87 2.19 12.75
C LYS A 256 -9.80 1.40 12.01
N MET A 257 -8.88 0.74 12.74
CA MET A 257 -7.74 0.05 12.18
C MET A 257 -7.83 -1.48 12.31
N GLY A 258 -8.73 -2.00 13.15
CA GLY A 258 -8.86 -3.43 13.41
C GLY A 258 -7.69 -4.04 14.20
N VAL A 259 -6.71 -3.23 14.62
CA VAL A 259 -5.49 -3.69 15.32
C VAL A 259 -5.23 -2.88 16.57
N SER A 260 -4.43 -3.42 17.51
CA SER A 260 -4.00 -2.64 18.66
C SER A 260 -2.95 -1.59 18.28
N PHE A 261 -2.89 -0.49 19.06
CA PHE A 261 -1.87 0.55 18.90
C PHE A 261 -0.44 0.00 18.85
N TYR A 262 -0.09 -0.91 19.76
CA TYR A 262 1.26 -1.49 19.80
C TYR A 262 1.55 -2.43 18.65
N LEU A 263 0.56 -3.19 18.18
CA LEU A 263 0.72 -4.03 16.99
C LEU A 263 0.99 -3.17 15.76
N PHE A 264 0.22 -2.08 15.58
CA PHE A 264 0.43 -1.13 14.49
C PHE A 264 1.84 -0.53 14.53
N VAL A 265 2.28 0.01 15.69
CA VAL A 265 3.65 0.57 15.84
C VAL A 265 4.71 -0.48 15.49
N THR A 266 4.54 -1.72 15.94
CA THR A 266 5.47 -2.82 15.66
C THR A 266 5.53 -3.12 14.15
N GLN A 267 4.39 -3.21 13.48
CA GLN A 267 4.33 -3.46 12.05
C GLN A 267 5.02 -2.33 11.26
N ARG A 268 4.74 -1.06 11.61
CA ARG A 268 5.42 0.08 10.96
C ARG A 268 6.94 0.05 11.14
N ARG A 269 7.43 -0.32 12.33
CA ARG A 269 8.86 -0.49 12.59
C ARG A 269 9.47 -1.63 11.77
N LEU A 270 8.76 -2.73 11.60
CA LEU A 270 9.22 -3.87 10.81
C LEU A 270 9.30 -3.53 9.31
N ILE A 271 8.37 -2.76 8.78
CA ILE A 271 8.41 -2.25 7.41
C ILE A 271 9.63 -1.35 7.21
N ASN A 272 9.87 -0.39 8.14
CA ASN A 272 11.06 0.43 8.09
C ASN A 272 12.35 -0.40 8.21
N ALA A 273 12.35 -1.44 9.05
CA ALA A 273 13.48 -2.34 9.18
C ALA A 273 13.81 -3.09 7.87
N LYS A 274 12.80 -3.51 7.09
CA LYS A 274 13.02 -4.14 5.77
C LYS A 274 13.78 -3.19 4.85
N LYS A 275 13.34 -1.94 4.74
CA LYS A 275 14.03 -0.92 3.96
C LYS A 275 15.49 -0.76 4.38
N LEU A 276 15.76 -0.65 5.68
CA LEU A 276 17.13 -0.52 6.20
C LEU A 276 18.00 -1.77 5.96
N ILE A 277 17.37 -2.97 5.92
CA ILE A 277 18.05 -4.22 5.54
C ILE A 277 18.44 -4.19 4.06
N GLU A 278 17.56 -3.73 3.20
CA GLU A 278 17.81 -3.58 1.75
C GLU A 278 18.93 -2.56 1.49
N GLU A 279 19.00 -1.48 2.28
CA GLU A 279 20.10 -0.51 2.29
C GLU A 279 21.42 -1.08 2.89
N ARG A 280 21.42 -2.38 3.26
CA ARG A 280 22.59 -3.14 3.79
C ARG A 280 23.17 -2.61 5.11
N LEU A 281 22.39 -1.93 5.94
CA LEU A 281 22.83 -1.53 7.27
C LEU A 281 23.17 -2.73 8.15
N PRO A 282 24.09 -2.60 9.11
CA PRO A 282 24.31 -3.61 10.16
C PRO A 282 23.00 -3.91 10.92
N MET A 283 22.77 -5.17 11.30
CA MET A 283 21.51 -5.60 11.91
C MET A 283 21.20 -4.90 13.24
N GLU A 284 22.22 -4.57 14.00
CA GLU A 284 22.11 -3.79 15.24
C GLU A 284 21.62 -2.37 14.94
N ALA A 285 22.17 -1.73 13.91
CA ALA A 285 21.75 -0.41 13.44
C ALA A 285 20.32 -0.45 12.88
N VAL A 286 19.96 -1.52 12.17
CA VAL A 286 18.55 -1.73 11.70
C VAL A 286 17.60 -1.76 12.89
N ALA A 287 17.89 -2.52 13.94
CA ALA A 287 17.05 -2.61 15.13
C ALA A 287 16.90 -1.24 15.81
N GLU A 288 18.00 -0.53 16.02
CA GLU A 288 18.01 0.79 16.66
C GLU A 288 17.25 1.83 15.86
N GLN A 289 17.57 1.98 14.56
CA GLN A 289 16.95 2.99 13.70
C GLN A 289 15.46 2.70 13.42
N SER A 290 15.06 1.42 13.50
CA SER A 290 13.66 1.04 13.44
C SER A 290 12.91 1.23 14.77
N GLY A 291 13.59 1.64 15.83
CA GLY A 291 12.99 1.97 17.11
C GLY A 291 12.73 0.78 18.04
N PHE A 292 13.36 -0.37 17.80
CA PHE A 292 13.32 -1.48 18.74
C PHE A 292 14.28 -1.23 19.91
N SER A 293 13.94 -1.73 21.11
CA SER A 293 14.75 -1.55 22.32
C SER A 293 16.13 -2.22 22.20
N ASP A 294 16.20 -3.32 21.47
CA ASP A 294 17.40 -4.13 21.26
C ASP A 294 17.22 -5.07 20.07
N TYR A 295 18.33 -5.65 19.62
CA TYR A 295 18.32 -6.61 18.51
C TYR A 295 17.47 -7.85 18.79
N SER A 296 17.39 -8.31 20.02
CA SER A 296 16.60 -9.50 20.38
C SER A 296 15.12 -9.24 20.26
N ALA A 297 14.64 -8.05 20.66
CA ALA A 297 13.26 -7.64 20.48
C ALA A 297 12.91 -7.52 18.99
N PHE A 298 13.78 -6.88 18.21
CA PHE A 298 13.65 -6.80 16.75
C PHE A 298 13.61 -8.19 16.10
N TYR A 299 14.56 -9.06 16.42
CA TYR A 299 14.65 -10.41 15.87
C TYR A 299 13.37 -11.21 16.11
N ARG A 300 12.86 -11.20 17.37
CA ARG A 300 11.61 -11.91 17.72
C ARG A 300 10.40 -11.35 16.97
N ALA A 301 10.28 -10.02 16.91
CA ALA A 301 9.17 -9.38 16.20
C ALA A 301 9.24 -9.69 14.70
N PHE A 302 10.41 -9.56 14.07
CA PHE A 302 10.61 -9.83 12.65
C PHE A 302 10.30 -11.30 12.30
N ARG A 303 10.84 -12.24 13.10
CA ARG A 303 10.58 -13.67 12.89
C ARG A 303 9.11 -14.05 13.12
N LYS A 304 8.46 -13.39 14.08
CA LYS A 304 7.03 -13.62 14.35
C LYS A 304 6.17 -13.16 13.16
N GLU A 305 6.48 -11.99 12.60
CA GLU A 305 5.72 -11.38 11.50
C GLU A 305 5.98 -12.08 10.17
N TYR A 306 7.26 -12.24 9.80
CA TYR A 306 7.64 -12.74 8.49
C TYR A 306 8.02 -14.23 8.47
N GLY A 307 8.08 -14.90 9.63
CA GLY A 307 8.44 -16.32 9.77
C GLY A 307 9.91 -16.65 9.51
N ILE A 308 10.67 -15.77 8.87
CA ILE A 308 12.11 -15.86 8.64
C ILE A 308 12.85 -14.86 9.52
N ASN A 309 14.15 -15.08 9.73
CA ASN A 309 14.94 -14.12 10.48
C ASN A 309 15.48 -12.99 9.57
N PRO A 310 15.88 -11.83 10.13
CA PRO A 310 16.34 -10.68 9.34
C PRO A 310 17.54 -10.98 8.44
N ARG A 311 18.45 -11.88 8.85
CA ARG A 311 19.61 -12.26 8.04
C ARG A 311 19.22 -13.15 6.86
N GLN A 312 18.25 -14.06 7.05
CA GLN A 312 17.67 -14.86 5.96
C GLN A 312 16.97 -13.95 4.94
N TYR A 313 16.17 -12.97 5.43
CA TYR A 313 15.55 -11.98 4.56
C TYR A 313 16.59 -11.24 3.70
N ARG A 314 17.69 -10.77 4.31
CA ARG A 314 18.80 -10.12 3.58
C ARG A 314 19.42 -11.03 2.49
N ALA A 315 19.65 -12.31 2.81
CA ALA A 315 20.23 -13.25 1.85
C ALA A 315 19.31 -13.45 0.62
N MET A 316 18.00 -13.58 0.83
CA MET A 316 17.02 -13.72 -0.25
C MET A 316 17.02 -12.50 -1.20
N GLN A 317 17.23 -11.29 -0.68
CA GLN A 317 17.32 -10.07 -1.50
C GLN A 317 18.59 -10.05 -2.36
N THR A 318 19.66 -10.71 -1.93
CA THR A 318 20.91 -10.79 -2.70
C THR A 318 20.82 -11.77 -3.87
N ASP A 319 20.07 -12.86 -3.70
CA ASP A 319 19.87 -13.87 -4.74
C ASP A 319 18.90 -13.41 -5.85
N ASN A 320 18.02 -12.46 -5.58
CA ASN A 320 17.11 -11.87 -6.56
C ASN A 320 17.73 -10.69 -7.37
N ALA A 321 18.92 -10.25 -7.01
CA ALA A 321 19.62 -9.13 -7.66
C ALA A 321 20.71 -9.58 -8.66
N GLY A 322 20.91 -10.90 -8.83
CA GLY A 322 21.78 -11.55 -9.82
C GLY A 322 20.95 -12.11 -10.99
#